data_c0efca063e1bb5aa01bbf4bd4f2d2de0
#
_entry.id   c0efca063e1bb5aa01bbf4bd4f2d2de0
#
_cell.length_a   1.000
_cell.length_b   1.000
_cell.length_c   1.000
_cell.angle_alpha   90.00
_cell.angle_beta   90.00
_cell.angle_gamma   90.00
#
_symmetry.space_group_name_H-M   'P 1'
#
loop_
_entity.id
_entity.type
_entity.pdbx_description
1 polymer ?
#
loop_
_entity_poly.entity_id
_entity_poly.type
_entity_poly.pdbx_seq_one_letter_code
_entity_poly.pdbx_strand_id
1 'polypeptide(L)'
;MTMRKILLAVFSVLLLPLTAWAQESQEVYSFLRLPVSAHVAALGGDNITIDDDDPTLIFHNPALINQVSDKSLNLNFMTYMEGAKTASASFIKAYKERATWGVAAQYMDYGSIKETTVDNVETGSFSARDIALAGTFAYMLNNSFSGGITARFVSSHIASYSSLAVAVDLGLNYMDEEQGWSLSAVAKNLGGQIKAYDDDFERIPLDLQLGVSKRFVGSPLRVSATLSRLNKWDQGFIKHLSVGADLLLGESVFVAAGYNFRRNSEMKVGDSDGESSHGAGFSVGAGLQLERFKLQAAYAKYHVSAASFLVNVSYSL
;
A
#
# COMPACT_ATOMS: atom_id res chain seq x y z
N MET A 1 -17.93 -31.19 -4.06
CA MET A 1 -17.70 -30.66 -2.71
C MET A 1 -18.42 -29.32 -2.63
N THR A 2 -19.46 -29.18 -1.79
CA THR A 2 -20.35 -28.02 -1.81
C THR A 2 -19.59 -26.75 -1.34
N MET A 3 -19.84 -25.62 -1.99
CA MET A 3 -19.27 -24.28 -1.72
C MET A 3 -19.29 -23.93 -0.21
N ARG A 4 -20.30 -24.40 0.54
CA ARG A 4 -20.41 -24.25 2.00
C ARG A 4 -19.29 -24.95 2.78
N LYS A 5 -18.74 -26.07 2.28
CA LYS A 5 -17.61 -26.78 2.92
C LYS A 5 -16.27 -26.07 2.65
N ILE A 6 -16.13 -25.41 1.50
CA ILE A 6 -14.95 -24.61 1.16
C ILE A 6 -14.94 -23.33 2.00
N LEU A 7 -16.08 -22.65 2.15
CA LEU A 7 -16.20 -21.47 3.03
C LEU A 7 -15.88 -21.80 4.49
N LEU A 8 -16.37 -22.95 5.00
CA LEU A 8 -16.08 -23.40 6.36
C LEU A 8 -14.61 -23.78 6.55
N ALA A 9 -13.97 -24.38 5.55
CA ALA A 9 -12.54 -24.71 5.61
C ALA A 9 -11.67 -23.44 5.60
N VAL A 10 -12.01 -22.44 4.77
CA VAL A 10 -11.32 -21.14 4.72
C VAL A 10 -11.53 -20.38 6.04
N PHE A 11 -12.74 -20.42 6.61
CA PHE A 11 -13.03 -19.78 7.90
C PHE A 11 -12.33 -20.48 9.07
N SER A 12 -12.14 -21.81 9.01
CA SER A 12 -11.41 -22.58 10.04
C SER A 12 -9.91 -22.31 10.03
N VAL A 13 -9.31 -22.03 8.85
CA VAL A 13 -7.90 -21.65 8.73
C VAL A 13 -7.66 -20.22 9.28
N LEU A 14 -8.65 -19.33 9.18
CA LEU A 14 -8.62 -17.98 9.75
C LEU A 14 -8.74 -17.94 11.28
N LEU A 15 -9.21 -19.04 11.91
CA LEU A 15 -9.40 -19.15 13.36
C LEU A 15 -8.26 -19.87 14.10
N LEU A 16 -7.16 -20.20 13.41
CA LEU A 16 -5.98 -20.72 14.12
C LEU A 16 -5.47 -19.61 15.04
N PRO A 17 -5.40 -19.83 16.37
CA PRO A 17 -4.85 -18.84 17.28
C PRO A 17 -3.39 -18.64 16.93
N LEU A 18 -3.07 -17.47 16.36
CA LEU A 18 -1.71 -16.97 16.26
C LEU A 18 -1.27 -16.59 17.66
N THR A 19 -0.93 -17.59 18.49
CA THR A 19 -0.21 -17.35 19.72
C THR A 19 1.20 -16.92 19.36
N ALA A 20 1.33 -15.67 18.91
CA ALA A 20 2.60 -15.02 18.76
C ALA A 20 3.08 -14.62 20.15
N TRP A 21 4.10 -15.28 20.61
CA TRP A 21 4.88 -14.85 21.78
C TRP A 21 5.46 -13.48 21.44
N ALA A 22 5.06 -12.46 22.23
CA ALA A 22 5.51 -11.10 22.08
C ALA A 22 6.97 -10.98 22.55
N GLN A 23 7.89 -11.31 21.69
CA GLN A 23 9.20 -10.69 21.68
C GLN A 23 9.09 -9.52 20.73
N GLU A 24 9.51 -8.31 21.12
CA GLU A 24 9.61 -7.14 20.23
C GLU A 24 10.61 -7.45 19.12
N SER A 25 10.18 -8.25 18.15
CA SER A 25 10.94 -8.44 16.93
C SER A 25 10.79 -7.19 16.11
N GLN A 26 11.86 -6.49 15.83
CA GLN A 26 11.89 -5.38 14.91
C GLN A 26 11.32 -5.87 13.56
N GLU A 27 10.42 -5.07 12.97
CA GLU A 27 9.89 -5.37 11.65
C GLU A 27 10.87 -4.82 10.61
N VAL A 28 11.20 -5.64 9.62
CA VAL A 28 12.03 -5.27 8.47
C VAL A 28 11.18 -4.97 7.23
N TYR A 29 11.80 -4.43 6.18
CA TYR A 29 11.17 -4.08 4.91
C TYR A 29 10.00 -3.09 5.06
N SER A 30 10.16 -2.07 5.91
CA SER A 30 9.13 -1.04 6.16
C SER A 30 8.69 -0.30 4.89
N PHE A 31 9.50 -0.30 3.81
CA PHE A 31 9.16 0.27 2.52
C PHE A 31 7.91 -0.36 1.88
N LEU A 32 7.57 -1.61 2.23
CA LEU A 32 6.34 -2.29 1.78
C LEU A 32 5.05 -1.63 2.31
N ARG A 33 5.15 -0.74 3.29
CA ARG A 33 4.03 0.04 3.83
C ARG A 33 3.86 1.40 3.16
N LEU A 34 4.85 1.84 2.39
CA LEU A 34 4.75 3.12 1.68
C LEU A 34 3.72 2.99 0.55
N PRO A 35 2.83 3.96 0.38
CA PRO A 35 1.90 3.94 -0.75
C PRO A 35 2.67 4.13 -2.05
N VAL A 36 2.28 3.38 -3.07
CA VAL A 36 2.81 3.49 -4.42
C VAL A 36 1.89 4.35 -5.28
N SER A 37 0.58 4.24 -5.09
CA SER A 37 -0.41 5.06 -5.77
C SER A 37 -0.45 6.48 -5.21
N ALA A 38 -0.36 7.50 -6.07
CA ALA A 38 -0.57 8.89 -5.68
C ALA A 38 -2.03 9.13 -5.26
N HIS A 39 -3.00 8.48 -5.91
CA HIS A 39 -4.40 8.58 -5.51
C HIS A 39 -4.63 7.99 -4.11
N VAL A 40 -4.12 6.79 -3.84
CA VAL A 40 -4.18 6.19 -2.49
C VAL A 40 -3.45 7.06 -1.47
N ALA A 41 -2.29 7.61 -1.81
CA ALA A 41 -1.53 8.51 -0.94
C ALA A 41 -2.35 9.75 -0.58
N ALA A 42 -3.06 10.34 -1.55
CA ALA A 42 -3.95 11.50 -1.34
C ALA A 42 -5.11 11.17 -0.39
N LEU A 43 -5.63 9.93 -0.41
CA LEU A 43 -6.72 9.45 0.44
C LEU A 43 -6.26 8.93 1.82
N GLY A 44 -5.10 9.34 2.31
CA GLY A 44 -4.58 8.94 3.62
C GLY A 44 -3.51 7.86 3.59
N GLY A 45 -3.26 7.21 2.44
CA GLY A 45 -2.17 6.26 2.20
C GLY A 45 -2.52 4.78 2.33
N ASP A 46 -3.69 4.43 2.88
CA ASP A 46 -4.08 3.03 3.16
C ASP A 46 -5.31 2.56 2.37
N ASN A 47 -5.84 3.35 1.44
CA ASN A 47 -7.06 3.00 0.72
C ASN A 47 -6.90 1.71 -0.10
N ILE A 48 -7.89 0.81 0.00
CA ILE A 48 -7.95 -0.49 -0.69
C ILE A 48 -9.25 -0.70 -1.47
N THR A 49 -10.06 0.36 -1.65
CA THR A 49 -11.43 0.28 -2.18
C THR A 49 -11.67 1.13 -3.42
N ILE A 50 -10.64 1.86 -3.90
CA ILE A 50 -10.75 2.63 -5.14
C ILE A 50 -11.02 1.67 -6.30
N ASP A 51 -12.09 1.96 -7.03
CA ASP A 51 -12.59 1.17 -8.16
C ASP A 51 -12.26 1.81 -9.52
N ASP A 52 -11.23 2.63 -9.56
CA ASP A 52 -10.81 3.33 -10.76
C ASP A 52 -9.93 2.45 -11.65
N ASP A 53 -9.84 2.80 -12.94
CA ASP A 53 -8.90 2.20 -13.88
C ASP A 53 -7.46 2.70 -13.58
N ASP A 54 -6.89 2.25 -12.47
CA ASP A 54 -5.57 2.65 -11.98
C ASP A 54 -4.64 1.44 -11.80
N PRO A 55 -3.61 1.27 -12.67
CA PRO A 55 -2.68 0.16 -12.57
C PRO A 55 -1.85 0.13 -11.26
N THR A 56 -1.82 1.22 -10.50
CA THR A 56 -1.12 1.27 -9.21
C THR A 56 -1.82 0.46 -8.12
N LEU A 57 -3.11 0.12 -8.33
CA LEU A 57 -3.88 -0.67 -7.37
C LEU A 57 -3.32 -2.08 -7.14
N ILE A 58 -2.50 -2.60 -8.07
CA ILE A 58 -1.76 -3.87 -7.91
C ILE A 58 -0.91 -3.93 -6.62
N PHE A 59 -0.45 -2.78 -6.12
CA PHE A 59 0.35 -2.66 -4.89
C PHE A 59 -0.52 -2.58 -3.63
N HIS A 60 -1.83 -2.33 -3.77
CA HIS A 60 -2.73 -2.05 -2.65
C HIS A 60 -3.73 -3.17 -2.40
N ASN A 61 -4.43 -3.63 -3.43
CA ASN A 61 -5.41 -4.72 -3.33
C ASN A 61 -5.40 -5.55 -4.63
N PRO A 62 -4.94 -6.80 -4.59
CA PRO A 62 -4.87 -7.62 -5.79
C PRO A 62 -6.24 -7.86 -6.45
N ALA A 63 -7.35 -7.79 -5.72
CA ALA A 63 -8.69 -8.00 -6.29
C ALA A 63 -9.12 -6.85 -7.23
N LEU A 64 -8.55 -5.65 -7.09
CA LEU A 64 -8.94 -4.47 -7.86
C LEU A 64 -8.34 -4.41 -9.26
N ILE A 65 -7.31 -5.21 -9.58
CA ILE A 65 -6.70 -5.17 -10.91
C ILE A 65 -7.62 -5.65 -12.05
N ASN A 66 -8.73 -6.31 -11.72
CA ASN A 66 -9.76 -6.66 -12.71
C ASN A 66 -10.45 -5.44 -13.34
N GLN A 67 -10.33 -4.27 -12.73
CA GLN A 67 -10.94 -3.02 -13.17
C GLN A 67 -10.01 -2.22 -14.09
N VAL A 68 -8.76 -2.64 -14.17
CA VAL A 68 -7.73 -1.95 -14.92
C VAL A 68 -7.81 -2.35 -16.39
N SER A 69 -7.71 -1.35 -17.27
CA SER A 69 -7.66 -1.51 -18.71
C SER A 69 -6.58 -2.50 -19.15
N ASP A 70 -6.88 -3.28 -20.21
CA ASP A 70 -5.94 -4.27 -20.74
C ASP A 70 -4.63 -3.61 -21.19
N LYS A 71 -3.51 -4.29 -20.94
CA LYS A 71 -2.14 -3.87 -21.31
C LYS A 71 -1.75 -2.50 -20.75
N SER A 72 -2.11 -2.24 -19.51
CA SER A 72 -1.73 -1.01 -18.81
C SER A 72 -0.35 -1.09 -18.20
N LEU A 73 0.48 -0.09 -18.52
CA LEU A 73 1.79 0.15 -17.91
C LEU A 73 1.69 1.30 -16.91
N ASN A 74 2.45 1.22 -15.83
CA ASN A 74 2.56 2.30 -14.86
C ASN A 74 3.99 2.45 -14.37
N LEU A 75 4.41 3.71 -14.16
CA LEU A 75 5.67 4.10 -13.54
C LEU A 75 5.37 5.06 -12.40
N ASN A 76 5.99 4.85 -11.27
CA ASN A 76 5.80 5.66 -10.08
C ASN A 76 7.14 6.11 -9.53
N PHE A 77 7.13 7.30 -8.94
CA PHE A 77 8.26 7.85 -8.23
C PHE A 77 7.77 8.57 -6.97
N MET A 78 8.48 8.39 -5.86
CA MET A 78 8.20 9.07 -4.61
C MET A 78 9.50 9.53 -3.96
N THR A 79 9.52 10.77 -3.53
CA THR A 79 10.56 11.28 -2.62
C THR A 79 10.22 10.88 -1.18
N TYR A 80 11.24 10.51 -0.43
CA TYR A 80 11.10 10.15 0.98
C TYR A 80 12.04 11.00 1.84
N MET A 81 12.41 10.55 3.04
CA MET A 81 13.26 11.30 3.95
C MET A 81 14.72 11.39 3.46
N GLU A 82 15.42 12.49 3.75
CA GLU A 82 16.88 12.67 3.62
C GLU A 82 17.49 12.18 2.30
N GLY A 83 16.80 12.42 1.19
CA GLY A 83 17.26 12.00 -0.13
C GLY A 83 16.92 10.56 -0.50
N ALA A 84 16.34 9.79 0.39
CA ALA A 84 15.78 8.50 0.06
C ALA A 84 14.62 8.65 -0.93
N LYS A 85 14.49 7.69 -1.81
CA LYS A 85 13.48 7.69 -2.88
C LYS A 85 13.04 6.29 -3.22
N THR A 86 11.79 6.16 -3.67
CA THR A 86 11.28 4.90 -4.21
C THR A 86 10.80 5.09 -5.64
N ALA A 87 11.03 4.08 -6.44
CA ALA A 87 10.49 3.97 -7.78
C ALA A 87 9.79 2.61 -7.93
N SER A 88 8.74 2.56 -8.72
CA SER A 88 8.07 1.31 -9.02
C SER A 88 7.50 1.30 -10.43
N ALA A 89 7.30 0.09 -10.94
CA ALA A 89 6.69 -0.14 -12.23
C ALA A 89 5.71 -1.30 -12.12
N SER A 90 4.64 -1.26 -12.91
CA SER A 90 3.72 -2.37 -13.05
C SER A 90 3.23 -2.52 -14.49
N PHE A 91 2.90 -3.77 -14.85
CA PHE A 91 2.23 -4.10 -16.09
C PHE A 91 1.05 -5.01 -15.78
N ILE A 92 -0.13 -4.67 -16.28
CA ILE A 92 -1.37 -5.41 -16.06
C ILE A 92 -1.94 -5.81 -17.42
N LYS A 93 -2.41 -7.06 -17.49
CA LYS A 93 -3.03 -7.61 -18.70
C LYS A 93 -4.27 -8.40 -18.35
N ALA A 94 -5.38 -8.05 -18.97
CA ALA A 94 -6.60 -8.85 -18.92
C ALA A 94 -6.39 -10.20 -19.62
N TYR A 95 -6.93 -11.26 -19.02
CA TYR A 95 -6.93 -12.61 -19.56
C TYR A 95 -8.34 -13.15 -19.54
N LYS A 96 -8.97 -13.23 -20.70
CA LYS A 96 -10.41 -13.51 -20.85
C LYS A 96 -11.28 -12.45 -20.13
N GLU A 97 -12.59 -12.73 -20.04
CA GLU A 97 -13.57 -11.76 -19.51
C GLU A 97 -13.53 -11.57 -17.98
N ARG A 98 -12.93 -12.52 -17.24
CA ARG A 98 -13.02 -12.57 -15.78
C ARG A 98 -11.69 -12.65 -15.04
N ALA A 99 -10.60 -12.75 -15.77
CA ALA A 99 -9.28 -12.94 -15.16
C ALA A 99 -8.33 -11.83 -15.60
N THR A 100 -7.51 -11.37 -14.69
CA THR A 100 -6.47 -10.38 -14.94
C THR A 100 -5.20 -10.81 -14.21
N TRP A 101 -4.06 -10.67 -14.86
CA TRP A 101 -2.77 -10.85 -14.24
C TRP A 101 -1.90 -9.61 -14.39
N GLY A 102 -0.96 -9.45 -13.50
CA GLY A 102 -0.01 -8.35 -13.56
C GLY A 102 1.31 -8.72 -12.92
N VAL A 103 2.31 -7.97 -13.28
CA VAL A 103 3.64 -8.02 -12.63
C VAL A 103 4.01 -6.63 -12.15
N ALA A 104 4.72 -6.57 -11.05
CA ALA A 104 5.13 -5.31 -10.45
C ALA A 104 6.53 -5.41 -9.85
N ALA A 105 7.23 -4.29 -9.86
CA ALA A 105 8.51 -4.13 -9.20
C ALA A 105 8.50 -2.83 -8.39
N GLN A 106 9.07 -2.88 -7.19
CA GLN A 106 9.28 -1.71 -6.34
C GLN A 106 10.73 -1.67 -5.89
N TYR A 107 11.35 -0.52 -5.97
CA TYR A 107 12.72 -0.26 -5.57
C TYR A 107 12.75 0.89 -4.57
N MET A 108 13.45 0.71 -3.48
CA MET A 108 13.74 1.73 -2.47
C MET A 108 15.24 1.96 -2.39
N ASP A 109 15.66 3.19 -2.54
CA ASP A 109 17.02 3.66 -2.36
C ASP A 109 17.04 4.58 -1.13
N TYR A 110 17.80 4.20 -0.11
CA TYR A 110 17.93 5.01 1.11
C TYR A 110 19.03 6.07 1.02
N GLY A 111 19.70 6.15 -0.15
CA GLY A 111 20.80 7.08 -0.37
C GLY A 111 22.09 6.64 0.33
N SER A 112 22.93 7.63 0.62
CA SER A 112 24.19 7.43 1.35
C SER A 112 23.97 7.71 2.83
N ILE A 113 24.15 6.71 3.68
CA ILE A 113 24.02 6.81 5.13
C ILE A 113 25.42 6.97 5.73
N LYS A 114 25.61 8.00 6.55
CA LYS A 114 26.89 8.27 7.21
C LYS A 114 27.16 7.20 8.27
N GLU A 115 28.37 6.67 8.24
CA GLU A 115 28.88 5.80 9.28
C GLU A 115 29.58 6.66 10.34
N THR A 116 29.19 6.52 11.60
CA THR A 116 29.72 7.29 12.71
C THR A 116 30.15 6.37 13.85
N THR A 117 31.24 6.76 14.55
CA THR A 117 31.62 6.11 15.81
C THR A 117 30.69 6.51 16.96
N VAL A 118 30.84 5.84 18.11
CA VAL A 118 30.15 6.18 19.38
C VAL A 118 30.40 7.64 19.79
N ASP A 119 31.52 8.25 19.38
CA ASP A 119 31.91 9.63 19.66
C ASP A 119 31.41 10.62 18.58
N ASN A 120 30.47 10.22 17.72
CA ASN A 120 29.92 11.02 16.63
C ASN A 120 30.97 11.46 15.55
N VAL A 121 32.09 10.75 15.42
CA VAL A 121 33.07 11.01 14.37
C VAL A 121 32.66 10.22 13.11
N GLU A 122 32.52 10.94 11.98
CA GLU A 122 32.24 10.32 10.69
C GLU A 122 33.44 9.50 10.23
N THR A 123 33.24 8.19 9.98
CA THR A 123 34.28 7.25 9.54
C THR A 123 34.11 6.81 8.09
N GLY A 124 32.92 7.01 7.52
CA GLY A 124 32.63 6.62 6.15
C GLY A 124 31.16 6.80 5.78
N SER A 125 30.74 6.08 4.75
CA SER A 125 29.34 5.99 4.37
C SER A 125 29.03 4.61 3.80
N PHE A 126 27.79 4.16 3.97
CA PHE A 126 27.25 2.95 3.35
C PHE A 126 25.95 3.23 2.64
N SER A 127 25.49 2.32 1.80
CA SER A 127 24.20 2.40 1.12
C SER A 127 23.27 1.28 1.60
N ALA A 128 21.97 1.57 1.58
CA ALA A 128 20.93 0.58 1.77
C ALA A 128 19.93 0.65 0.62
N ARG A 129 19.40 -0.49 0.21
CA ARG A 129 18.42 -0.60 -0.87
C ARG A 129 17.55 -1.84 -0.71
N ASP A 130 16.27 -1.69 -1.05
CA ASP A 130 15.31 -2.77 -1.07
C ASP A 130 14.69 -2.93 -2.46
N ILE A 131 14.43 -4.17 -2.86
CA ILE A 131 13.77 -4.52 -4.11
C ILE A 131 12.65 -5.50 -3.79
N ALA A 132 11.45 -5.25 -4.28
CA ALA A 132 10.34 -6.20 -4.25
C ALA A 132 9.86 -6.47 -5.68
N LEU A 133 9.75 -7.76 -6.03
CA LEU A 133 9.14 -8.24 -7.27
C LEU A 133 7.86 -8.96 -6.94
N ALA A 134 6.79 -8.72 -7.71
CA ALA A 134 5.49 -9.30 -7.45
C ALA A 134 4.81 -9.78 -8.74
N GLY A 135 4.11 -10.91 -8.61
CA GLY A 135 3.19 -11.42 -9.62
C GLY A 135 1.80 -11.50 -9.02
N THR A 136 0.81 -10.94 -9.68
CA THR A 136 -0.58 -10.84 -9.19
C THR A 136 -1.52 -11.51 -10.17
N PHE A 137 -2.51 -12.22 -9.62
CA PHE A 137 -3.64 -12.78 -10.35
C PHE A 137 -4.94 -12.41 -9.66
N ALA A 138 -5.91 -11.92 -10.43
CA ALA A 138 -7.25 -11.61 -9.96
C ALA A 138 -8.31 -12.30 -10.80
N TYR A 139 -9.44 -12.60 -10.17
CA TYR A 139 -10.57 -13.26 -10.81
C TYR A 139 -11.89 -12.69 -10.33
N MET A 140 -12.79 -12.37 -11.26
CA MET A 140 -14.17 -11.97 -10.99
C MET A 140 -15.00 -13.21 -10.64
N LEU A 141 -15.31 -13.38 -9.37
CA LEU A 141 -16.11 -14.50 -8.86
C LEU A 141 -17.55 -14.42 -9.39
N ASN A 142 -18.10 -13.22 -9.42
CA ASN A 142 -19.36 -12.85 -10.08
C ASN A 142 -19.30 -11.34 -10.44
N ASN A 143 -20.42 -10.74 -10.84
CA ASN A 143 -20.48 -9.35 -11.28
C ASN A 143 -20.17 -8.34 -10.16
N SER A 144 -20.33 -8.73 -8.89
CA SER A 144 -20.10 -7.84 -7.74
C SER A 144 -18.89 -8.24 -6.89
N PHE A 145 -18.38 -9.47 -7.02
CA PHE A 145 -17.27 -9.95 -6.20
C PHE A 145 -16.06 -10.28 -7.03
N SER A 146 -14.91 -9.77 -6.62
CA SER A 146 -13.61 -10.15 -7.15
C SER A 146 -12.67 -10.59 -6.04
N GLY A 147 -11.77 -11.50 -6.38
CA GLY A 147 -10.71 -11.98 -5.50
C GLY A 147 -9.37 -11.89 -6.21
N GLY A 148 -8.30 -11.72 -5.45
CA GLY A 148 -6.96 -11.65 -6.01
C GLY A 148 -5.90 -12.18 -5.06
N ILE A 149 -4.79 -12.61 -5.64
CA ILE A 149 -3.61 -13.09 -4.94
C ILE A 149 -2.36 -12.47 -5.57
N THR A 150 -1.43 -12.04 -4.73
CA THR A 150 -0.09 -11.60 -5.14
C THR A 150 0.95 -12.49 -4.50
N ALA A 151 1.91 -13.00 -5.26
CA ALA A 151 3.13 -13.59 -4.74
C ALA A 151 4.25 -12.55 -4.85
N ARG A 152 5.00 -12.34 -3.76
CA ARG A 152 6.04 -11.32 -3.65
C ARG A 152 7.35 -11.92 -3.22
N PHE A 153 8.43 -11.49 -3.86
CA PHE A 153 9.81 -11.76 -3.46
C PHE A 153 10.48 -10.44 -3.09
N VAL A 154 11.17 -10.41 -1.95
CA VAL A 154 11.87 -9.22 -1.45
C VAL A 154 13.34 -9.53 -1.27
N SER A 155 14.19 -8.63 -1.74
CA SER A 155 15.64 -8.65 -1.53
C SER A 155 16.06 -7.31 -0.93
N SER A 156 16.79 -7.36 0.16
CA SER A 156 17.31 -6.17 0.84
C SER A 156 18.82 -6.28 1.03
N HIS A 157 19.49 -5.14 0.91
CA HIS A 157 20.93 -4.99 1.11
C HIS A 157 21.18 -3.76 1.98
N ILE A 158 21.94 -3.93 3.06
CA ILE A 158 22.37 -2.87 3.97
C ILE A 158 23.85 -3.05 4.21
N ALA A 159 24.67 -2.13 3.70
CA ALA A 159 26.13 -2.25 3.73
C ALA A 159 26.61 -3.61 3.15
N SER A 160 27.20 -4.47 3.98
CA SER A 160 27.66 -5.82 3.62
C SER A 160 26.60 -6.92 3.87
N TYR A 161 25.49 -6.59 4.52
CA TYR A 161 24.44 -7.55 4.87
C TYR A 161 23.39 -7.66 3.78
N SER A 162 22.81 -8.85 3.64
CA SER A 162 21.72 -9.07 2.69
C SER A 162 20.67 -10.01 3.27
N SER A 163 19.41 -9.72 2.99
CA SER A 163 18.28 -10.50 3.44
C SER A 163 17.31 -10.77 2.28
N LEU A 164 16.61 -11.89 2.35
CA LEU A 164 15.61 -12.30 1.38
C LEU A 164 14.31 -12.70 2.09
N ALA A 165 13.18 -12.37 1.50
CA ALA A 165 11.87 -12.78 2.01
C ALA A 165 10.91 -13.15 0.88
N VAL A 166 9.91 -13.94 1.24
CA VAL A 166 8.75 -14.25 0.39
C VAL A 166 7.47 -13.92 1.13
N ALA A 167 6.49 -13.42 0.41
CA ALA A 167 5.19 -13.06 0.96
C ALA A 167 4.06 -13.31 -0.04
N VAL A 168 2.85 -13.42 0.48
CA VAL A 168 1.61 -13.50 -0.30
C VAL A 168 0.66 -12.41 0.19
N ASP A 169 0.02 -11.71 -0.74
CA ASP A 169 -1.10 -10.83 -0.44
C ASP A 169 -2.39 -11.48 -0.93
N LEU A 170 -3.45 -11.39 -0.15
CA LEU A 170 -4.79 -11.86 -0.48
C LEU A 170 -5.74 -10.67 -0.46
N GLY A 171 -6.57 -10.52 -1.49
CA GLY A 171 -7.55 -9.46 -1.58
C GLY A 171 -8.93 -9.98 -1.98
N LEU A 172 -9.95 -9.36 -1.40
CA LEU A 172 -11.34 -9.51 -1.79
C LEU A 172 -11.93 -8.11 -1.96
N ASN A 173 -12.79 -7.96 -2.97
CA ASN A 173 -13.56 -6.74 -3.17
C ASN A 173 -15.01 -7.11 -3.53
N TYR A 174 -15.94 -6.40 -2.91
CA TYR A 174 -17.34 -6.34 -3.30
C TYR A 174 -17.65 -4.96 -3.85
N MET A 175 -18.28 -4.89 -5.01
CA MET A 175 -18.69 -3.65 -5.65
C MET A 175 -20.16 -3.71 -6.04
N ASP A 176 -20.87 -2.64 -5.73
CA ASP A 176 -22.23 -2.35 -6.17
C ASP A 176 -22.21 -1.04 -6.96
N GLU A 177 -22.12 -1.14 -8.26
CA GLU A 177 -22.02 0.01 -9.17
C GLU A 177 -23.28 0.87 -9.15
N GLU A 178 -24.49 0.25 -9.00
CA GLU A 178 -25.75 0.97 -8.99
C GLU A 178 -25.87 1.88 -7.78
N GLN A 179 -25.45 1.39 -6.63
CA GLN A 179 -25.47 2.16 -5.40
C GLN A 179 -24.15 2.88 -5.14
N GLY A 180 -23.07 2.56 -5.85
CA GLY A 180 -21.75 3.17 -5.69
C GLY A 180 -21.02 2.75 -4.39
N TRP A 181 -21.22 1.52 -3.91
CA TRP A 181 -20.49 0.97 -2.78
C TRP A 181 -19.32 0.11 -3.25
N SER A 182 -18.16 0.26 -2.61
CA SER A 182 -17.06 -0.68 -2.69
C SER A 182 -16.60 -1.07 -1.29
N LEU A 183 -16.49 -2.39 -1.04
CA LEU A 183 -16.06 -2.97 0.24
C LEU A 183 -14.88 -3.90 -0.05
N SER A 184 -13.81 -3.77 0.70
CA SER A 184 -12.61 -4.60 0.53
C SER A 184 -12.09 -5.17 1.83
N ALA A 185 -11.52 -6.36 1.73
CA ALA A 185 -10.71 -6.98 2.77
C ALA A 185 -9.38 -7.44 2.16
N VAL A 186 -8.28 -7.08 2.80
CA VAL A 186 -6.94 -7.42 2.31
C VAL A 186 -6.07 -7.92 3.45
N ALA A 187 -5.33 -9.00 3.19
CA ALA A 187 -4.23 -9.44 4.04
C ALA A 187 -2.94 -9.29 3.23
N LYS A 188 -2.04 -8.39 3.66
CA LYS A 188 -0.79 -8.08 2.98
C LYS A 188 0.39 -8.70 3.70
N ASN A 189 1.38 -9.11 2.91
CA ASN A 189 2.66 -9.60 3.41
C ASN A 189 2.54 -10.81 4.34
N LEU A 190 1.69 -11.79 3.98
CA LEU A 190 1.62 -13.09 4.64
C LEU A 190 2.87 -13.89 4.25
N GLY A 191 3.87 -13.99 5.13
CA GLY A 191 5.11 -14.68 4.81
C GLY A 191 6.22 -14.41 5.82
N GLY A 192 7.47 -14.49 5.39
CA GLY A 192 8.64 -14.29 6.24
C GLY A 192 9.94 -14.23 5.47
N GLN A 193 11.02 -13.96 6.18
CA GLN A 193 12.37 -14.07 5.65
C GLN A 193 12.70 -15.53 5.34
N ILE A 194 13.40 -15.76 4.24
CA ILE A 194 14.03 -17.04 3.87
C ILE A 194 15.56 -16.97 4.04
N LYS A 195 16.10 -15.76 4.17
CA LYS A 195 17.46 -15.47 4.57
C LYS A 195 17.45 -14.23 5.46
N ALA A 196 17.95 -14.33 6.69
CA ALA A 196 18.13 -13.20 7.58
C ALA A 196 19.34 -12.34 7.18
N TYR A 197 19.47 -11.14 7.74
CA TYR A 197 20.65 -10.29 7.55
C TYR A 197 21.87 -10.89 8.27
N ASP A 198 21.60 -11.47 9.45
CA ASP A 198 22.55 -12.14 10.32
C ASP A 198 21.93 -13.48 10.77
N ASP A 199 22.15 -13.93 11.98
CA ASP A 199 21.66 -15.22 12.48
C ASP A 199 20.16 -15.22 12.82
N ASP A 200 19.58 -14.05 13.17
CA ASP A 200 18.20 -13.92 13.64
C ASP A 200 17.21 -13.51 12.54
N PHE A 201 16.08 -14.24 12.43
CA PHE A 201 14.98 -13.92 11.55
C PHE A 201 14.07 -12.87 12.16
N GLU A 202 13.79 -11.83 11.38
CA GLU A 202 12.93 -10.73 11.72
C GLU A 202 11.55 -10.84 11.04
N ARG A 203 10.56 -10.15 11.59
CA ARG A 203 9.20 -10.19 11.03
C ARG A 203 9.05 -9.24 9.85
N ILE A 204 8.35 -9.69 8.82
CA ILE A 204 7.89 -8.82 7.74
C ILE A 204 6.61 -8.09 8.16
N PRO A 205 6.28 -6.93 7.54
CA PRO A 205 5.19 -6.06 7.99
C PRO A 205 3.81 -6.59 7.57
N LEU A 206 3.34 -7.66 8.23
CA LEU A 206 1.97 -8.18 8.05
C LEU A 206 0.96 -7.07 8.30
N ASP A 207 -0.04 -6.96 7.43
CA ASP A 207 -1.10 -5.96 7.53
C ASP A 207 -2.46 -6.54 7.11
N LEU A 208 -3.40 -6.56 8.05
CA LEU A 208 -4.80 -6.90 7.80
C LEU A 208 -5.60 -5.61 7.68
N GLN A 209 -6.31 -5.46 6.57
CA GLN A 209 -7.03 -4.23 6.23
C GLN A 209 -8.48 -4.50 5.89
N LEU A 210 -9.37 -3.59 6.29
CA LEU A 210 -10.77 -3.53 5.86
C LEU A 210 -11.06 -2.12 5.35
N GLY A 211 -11.70 -2.02 4.22
CA GLY A 211 -12.00 -0.74 3.59
C GLY A 211 -13.44 -0.64 3.10
N VAL A 212 -13.94 0.57 3.10
CA VAL A 212 -15.23 0.93 2.52
C VAL A 212 -15.09 2.24 1.75
N SER A 213 -15.72 2.34 0.60
CA SER A 213 -15.93 3.59 -0.10
C SER A 213 -17.37 3.70 -0.60
N LYS A 214 -17.82 4.95 -0.72
CA LYS A 214 -19.14 5.32 -1.24
C LYS A 214 -18.99 6.43 -2.26
N ARG A 215 -19.32 6.12 -3.50
CA ARG A 215 -19.53 7.12 -4.56
C ARG A 215 -20.98 7.54 -4.55
N PHE A 216 -21.25 8.83 -4.44
CA PHE A 216 -22.61 9.34 -4.41
C PHE A 216 -23.12 9.50 -5.84
N VAL A 217 -24.12 8.71 -6.21
CA VAL A 217 -24.72 8.75 -7.54
C VAL A 217 -25.31 10.14 -7.80
N GLY A 218 -24.98 10.73 -8.96
CA GLY A 218 -25.39 12.09 -9.31
C GLY A 218 -24.58 13.22 -8.64
N SER A 219 -23.53 12.86 -7.88
CA SER A 219 -22.58 13.80 -7.28
C SER A 219 -21.16 13.43 -7.68
N PRO A 220 -20.24 14.39 -7.81
CA PRO A 220 -18.83 14.11 -8.05
C PRO A 220 -18.09 13.59 -6.81
N LEU A 221 -18.75 13.46 -5.67
CA LEU A 221 -18.14 13.12 -4.39
C LEU A 221 -18.04 11.60 -4.21
N ARG A 222 -16.85 11.12 -3.83
CA ARG A 222 -16.63 9.80 -3.24
C ARG A 222 -15.96 9.99 -1.87
N VAL A 223 -16.36 9.21 -0.88
CA VAL A 223 -15.75 9.17 0.45
C VAL A 223 -15.28 7.75 0.74
N SER A 224 -14.20 7.63 1.50
CA SER A 224 -13.62 6.34 1.85
C SER A 224 -13.13 6.30 3.29
N ALA A 225 -13.13 5.11 3.86
CA ALA A 225 -12.53 4.82 5.16
C ALA A 225 -11.85 3.46 5.10
N THR A 226 -10.65 3.35 5.65
CA THR A 226 -9.88 2.12 5.72
C THR A 226 -9.36 1.93 7.14
N LEU A 227 -9.54 0.72 7.66
CA LEU A 227 -8.91 0.24 8.87
C LEU A 227 -7.71 -0.59 8.48
N SER A 228 -6.52 -0.21 8.93
CA SER A 228 -5.25 -0.90 8.66
C SER A 228 -4.61 -1.45 9.92
N ARG A 229 -3.67 -2.39 9.77
CA ARG A 229 -2.93 -3.05 10.87
C ARG A 229 -3.83 -3.72 11.91
N LEU A 230 -4.93 -4.34 11.48
CA LEU A 230 -5.88 -5.01 12.34
C LEU A 230 -5.30 -6.24 13.08
N ASN A 231 -4.11 -6.67 12.70
CA ASN A 231 -3.31 -7.70 13.38
C ASN A 231 -2.55 -7.17 14.62
N LYS A 232 -2.58 -5.85 14.89
CA LYS A 232 -1.89 -5.20 16.02
C LYS A 232 -2.81 -4.20 16.70
N TRP A 233 -3.53 -4.64 17.74
CA TRP A 233 -4.49 -3.80 18.49
C TRP A 233 -3.89 -3.13 19.73
N ASP A 234 -2.62 -2.77 19.68
CA ASP A 234 -1.87 -2.16 20.78
C ASP A 234 -2.16 -0.65 20.97
N GLN A 235 -2.80 0.01 20.02
CA GLN A 235 -2.86 1.46 19.98
C GLN A 235 -4.27 2.08 19.88
N GLY A 236 -5.31 1.40 20.25
CA GLY A 236 -6.68 1.91 20.24
C GLY A 236 -7.25 2.14 18.81
N PHE A 237 -8.56 2.00 18.67
CA PHE A 237 -9.28 1.92 17.39
C PHE A 237 -8.99 3.06 16.41
N ILE A 238 -8.95 4.31 16.89
CA ILE A 238 -8.83 5.48 16.01
C ILE A 238 -7.50 5.50 15.23
N LYS A 239 -6.46 4.89 15.76
CA LYS A 239 -5.14 4.83 15.11
C LYS A 239 -5.09 3.82 13.97
N HIS A 240 -6.08 2.96 13.83
CA HIS A 240 -6.22 2.06 12.70
C HIS A 240 -6.93 2.71 11.52
N LEU A 241 -7.59 3.87 11.73
CA LEU A 241 -8.43 4.53 10.76
C LEU A 241 -7.64 5.49 9.87
N SER A 242 -7.87 5.40 8.57
CA SER A 242 -7.62 6.46 7.59
C SER A 242 -8.90 6.78 6.85
N VAL A 243 -9.13 8.06 6.56
CA VAL A 243 -10.30 8.54 5.84
C VAL A 243 -9.88 9.40 4.67
N GLY A 244 -10.68 9.38 3.61
CA GLY A 244 -10.41 10.17 2.43
C GLY A 244 -11.69 10.59 1.73
N ALA A 245 -11.59 11.66 0.97
CA ALA A 245 -12.62 12.11 0.06
C ALA A 245 -11.98 12.56 -1.24
N ASP A 246 -12.64 12.24 -2.34
CA ASP A 246 -12.25 12.73 -3.66
C ASP A 246 -13.45 13.33 -4.40
N LEU A 247 -13.15 14.34 -5.20
CA LEU A 247 -14.06 14.97 -6.14
C LEU A 247 -13.69 14.53 -7.55
N LEU A 248 -14.56 13.74 -8.17
CA LEU A 248 -14.41 13.22 -9.52
C LEU A 248 -15.04 14.22 -10.51
N LEU A 249 -14.23 15.05 -11.12
CA LEU A 249 -14.66 16.13 -12.03
C LEU A 249 -14.73 15.59 -13.47
N GLY A 250 -15.90 15.04 -13.80
CA GLY A 250 -16.09 14.28 -15.04
C GLY A 250 -15.33 12.93 -15.00
N GLU A 251 -14.89 12.49 -16.17
CA GLU A 251 -14.12 11.23 -16.32
C GLU A 251 -12.60 11.44 -16.32
N SER A 252 -12.18 12.72 -16.33
CA SER A 252 -10.79 13.05 -16.63
C SER A 252 -9.99 13.60 -15.46
N VAL A 253 -10.63 14.15 -14.44
CA VAL A 253 -9.92 14.83 -13.35
C VAL A 253 -10.46 14.40 -12.00
N PHE A 254 -9.57 14.14 -11.06
CA PHE A 254 -9.93 14.05 -9.65
C PHE A 254 -9.07 14.99 -8.79
N VAL A 255 -9.63 15.42 -7.69
CA VAL A 255 -8.93 16.09 -6.58
C VAL A 255 -9.29 15.35 -5.31
N ALA A 256 -8.29 14.95 -4.54
CA ALA A 256 -8.46 14.13 -3.36
C ALA A 256 -7.76 14.73 -2.14
N ALA A 257 -8.36 14.49 -0.97
CA ALA A 257 -7.77 14.81 0.32
C ALA A 257 -8.04 13.67 1.31
N GLY A 258 -7.12 13.45 2.24
CA GLY A 258 -7.23 12.39 3.20
C GLY A 258 -6.58 12.70 4.54
N TYR A 259 -6.92 11.90 5.53
CA TYR A 259 -6.34 11.98 6.86
C TYR A 259 -6.07 10.61 7.43
N ASN A 260 -4.86 10.39 7.93
CA ASN A 260 -4.42 9.17 8.57
C ASN A 260 -4.13 9.43 10.05
N PHE A 261 -4.98 8.87 10.90
CA PHE A 261 -4.90 9.11 12.35
C PHE A 261 -3.65 8.51 12.99
N ARG A 262 -3.18 7.35 12.49
CA ARG A 262 -1.94 6.72 12.97
C ARG A 262 -0.75 7.57 12.64
N ARG A 263 -0.60 7.97 11.38
CA ARG A 263 0.51 8.80 10.90
C ARG A 263 0.59 10.11 11.69
N ASN A 264 -0.55 10.76 11.95
CA ASN A 264 -0.60 11.93 12.81
C ASN A 264 -0.09 11.65 14.23
N SER A 265 -0.42 10.50 14.79
CA SER A 265 -0.03 10.12 16.15
C SER A 265 1.45 9.71 16.25
N GLU A 266 1.96 8.95 15.28
CA GLU A 266 3.35 8.44 15.28
C GLU A 266 4.38 9.55 14.96
N MET A 267 3.94 10.64 14.30
CA MET A 267 4.81 11.76 13.90
C MET A 267 4.71 12.99 14.80
N LYS A 268 4.24 12.84 16.00
CA LYS A 268 4.25 13.92 16.98
C LYS A 268 5.66 14.15 17.49
N VAL A 269 6.09 15.40 17.46
CA VAL A 269 7.34 15.86 18.05
C VAL A 269 7.00 16.80 19.20
N GLY A 270 7.56 16.54 20.38
CA GLY A 270 7.42 17.42 21.54
C GLY A 270 8.38 18.62 21.42
N ASP A 271 7.86 19.82 21.57
CA ASP A 271 8.62 21.07 21.65
C ASP A 271 8.23 21.81 22.94
N SER A 272 8.93 22.88 23.29
CA SER A 272 8.65 23.75 24.45
C SER A 272 7.19 24.23 24.52
N ASP A 273 6.52 24.32 23.38
CA ASP A 273 5.14 24.81 23.23
C ASP A 273 4.10 23.67 23.16
N GLY A 274 4.51 22.40 23.30
CA GLY A 274 3.63 21.21 23.30
C GLY A 274 3.94 20.20 22.19
N GLU A 275 3.09 19.18 22.06
CA GLU A 275 3.21 18.16 21.00
C GLU A 275 2.56 18.64 19.70
N SER A 276 3.30 18.63 18.59
CA SER A 276 2.78 18.93 17.25
C SER A 276 3.18 17.84 16.26
N SER A 277 2.23 17.43 15.43
CA SER A 277 2.48 16.53 14.28
C SER A 277 2.81 17.29 12.99
N HIS A 278 2.78 18.61 13.03
CA HIS A 278 3.03 19.49 11.88
C HIS A 278 2.23 19.07 10.61
N GLY A 279 0.99 18.64 10.81
CA GLY A 279 0.10 18.22 9.72
C GLY A 279 0.41 16.85 9.11
N ALA A 280 1.21 16.01 9.76
CA ALA A 280 1.62 14.70 9.23
C ALA A 280 0.46 13.75 8.91
N GLY A 281 -0.72 13.91 9.52
CA GLY A 281 -1.92 13.15 9.22
C GLY A 281 -2.53 13.47 7.85
N PHE A 282 -2.37 14.69 7.36
CA PHE A 282 -2.99 15.16 6.12
C PHE A 282 -2.25 14.68 4.87
N SER A 283 -3.04 14.49 3.80
CA SER A 283 -2.57 14.25 2.45
C SER A 283 -3.52 14.87 1.43
N VAL A 284 -2.97 15.27 0.29
CA VAL A 284 -3.73 15.84 -0.82
C VAL A 284 -3.14 15.35 -2.14
N GLY A 285 -3.96 15.33 -3.18
CA GLY A 285 -3.48 14.98 -4.51
C GLY A 285 -4.52 15.27 -5.58
N ALA A 286 -4.08 15.12 -6.81
CA ALA A 286 -4.91 15.30 -7.99
C ALA A 286 -4.42 14.37 -9.10
N GLY A 287 -5.30 14.08 -10.03
CA GLY A 287 -4.97 13.31 -11.22
C GLY A 287 -5.72 13.79 -12.44
N LEU A 288 -5.07 13.57 -13.58
CA LEU A 288 -5.59 13.84 -14.91
C LEU A 288 -5.58 12.53 -15.71
N GLN A 289 -6.69 12.17 -16.28
CA GLN A 289 -6.85 11.06 -17.21
C GLN A 289 -7.13 11.60 -18.61
N LEU A 290 -6.23 11.33 -19.50
CA LEU A 290 -6.39 11.55 -20.95
C LEU A 290 -6.59 10.17 -21.60
N GLU A 291 -7.20 10.06 -22.74
CA GLU A 291 -7.58 8.81 -23.40
C GLU A 291 -6.73 7.57 -23.02
N ARG A 292 -5.41 7.64 -23.19
CA ARG A 292 -4.45 6.57 -22.91
C ARG A 292 -3.45 6.87 -21.79
N PHE A 293 -3.33 8.14 -21.41
CA PHE A 293 -2.37 8.57 -20.40
C PHE A 293 -3.09 8.99 -19.12
N LYS A 294 -2.52 8.60 -18.00
CA LYS A 294 -2.94 9.06 -16.68
C LYS A 294 -1.73 9.65 -15.97
N LEU A 295 -1.91 10.83 -15.43
CA LEU A 295 -0.91 11.52 -14.61
C LEU A 295 -1.53 11.83 -13.26
N GLN A 296 -0.90 11.38 -12.19
CA GLN A 296 -1.38 11.62 -10.83
C GLN A 296 -0.23 12.15 -9.98
N ALA A 297 -0.54 13.05 -9.06
CA ALA A 297 0.42 13.56 -8.10
C ALA A 297 -0.21 13.67 -6.72
N ALA A 298 0.58 13.42 -5.68
CA ALA A 298 0.15 13.58 -4.31
C ALA A 298 1.26 14.16 -3.44
N TYR A 299 0.82 14.86 -2.40
CA TYR A 299 1.64 15.38 -1.32
C TYR A 299 1.17 14.77 0.00
N ALA A 300 2.08 14.22 0.75
CA ALA A 300 1.82 13.72 2.10
C ALA A 300 3.13 13.73 2.90
N LYS A 301 3.02 13.59 4.21
CA LYS A 301 4.17 13.52 5.11
C LYS A 301 4.28 12.10 5.65
N TYR A 302 5.30 11.36 5.23
CA TYR A 302 5.58 9.97 5.66
C TYR A 302 6.77 9.87 6.61
N HIS A 303 7.42 11.01 6.90
CA HIS A 303 8.49 11.12 7.88
C HIS A 303 8.42 12.48 8.58
N VAL A 304 8.88 12.55 9.84
CA VAL A 304 8.80 13.77 10.66
C VAL A 304 9.60 14.93 10.07
N SER A 305 10.75 14.64 9.45
CA SER A 305 11.66 15.66 8.92
C SER A 305 11.34 16.12 7.51
N ALA A 306 10.55 15.37 6.73
CA ALA A 306 10.38 15.65 5.30
C ALA A 306 8.97 15.36 4.80
N ALA A 307 8.52 16.18 3.87
CA ALA A 307 7.33 15.90 3.05
C ALA A 307 7.72 14.99 1.87
N SER A 308 6.76 14.19 1.43
CA SER A 308 6.89 13.29 0.31
C SER A 308 6.01 13.74 -0.84
N PHE A 309 6.57 13.68 -2.04
CA PHE A 309 5.85 13.88 -3.30
C PHE A 309 5.80 12.57 -4.06
N LEU A 310 4.61 12.17 -4.49
CA LEU A 310 4.39 11.00 -5.32
C LEU A 310 3.92 11.45 -6.68
N VAL A 311 4.44 10.81 -7.72
CA VAL A 311 4.00 11.02 -9.10
C VAL A 311 3.82 9.65 -9.75
N ASN A 312 2.67 9.44 -10.39
CA ASN A 312 2.38 8.26 -11.17
C ASN A 312 2.09 8.66 -12.62
N VAL A 313 2.65 7.89 -13.53
CA VAL A 313 2.37 7.99 -14.97
C VAL A 313 1.93 6.62 -15.45
N SER A 314 0.74 6.54 -16.03
CA SER A 314 0.21 5.29 -16.60
C SER A 314 -0.08 5.47 -18.07
N TYR A 315 0.04 4.37 -18.82
CA TYR A 315 -0.25 4.31 -20.24
C TYR A 315 -0.97 2.99 -20.57
N SER A 316 -2.12 3.09 -21.26
CA SER A 316 -2.86 1.93 -21.78
C SER A 316 -2.57 1.77 -23.28
N LEU A 317 -2.06 0.57 -23.66
CA LEU A 317 -1.60 0.20 -25.00
C LEU A 317 -2.78 -0.05 -25.97
#